data_bb7169d376a85c605f30f7d590502832
#
_entry.id   bb7169d376a85c605f30f7d590502832
#
_cell.length_a   1.000
_cell.length_b   1.000
_cell.length_c   1.000
_cell.angle_alpha   90.00
_cell.angle_beta   90.00
_cell.angle_gamma   90.00
#
_symmetry.space_group_name_H-M   'P 1'
#
loop_
_entity.id
_entity.type
_entity.pdbx_description
1 polymer ?
#
loop_
_entity_poly.entity_id
_entity_poly.type
_entity_poly.pdbx_seq_one_letter_code
_entity_poly.pdbx_strand_id
1 'polypeptide(L)'
;MNIWEIATNYYQYFLRGTRTTILISLLTVFCGSILGCLIAFMRLSKFKPLEKFASIYITVIRGTPMLVQLYIVYYQLDFISYPTGTLFDVDLERALACIIALSINSSAYVAEIIRAGIQAVDKGQMEGARSCGMTNAQAMRYVVMPQAVKNILPAIGNEFVTMVKETSIIQYLGIGDLMYNNGIVVTSTYNPLPCYYISAIIYLALNIILGKGLNIFEGRLRKSER
;
A
#
# COMPACT_ATOMS: atom_id res chain seq x y z
N MET A 1 -33.00 2.45 -14.77
CA MET A 1 -31.82 2.93 -15.53
C MET A 1 -30.96 1.75 -15.91
N ASN A 2 -30.49 1.70 -17.14
CA ASN A 2 -29.53 0.68 -17.57
C ASN A 2 -28.10 1.09 -17.19
N ILE A 3 -27.12 0.19 -17.37
CA ILE A 3 -25.72 0.41 -16.96
C ILE A 3 -25.09 1.63 -17.66
N TRP A 4 -25.44 1.89 -18.92
CA TRP A 4 -24.93 3.01 -19.70
C TRP A 4 -25.48 4.35 -19.23
N GLU A 5 -26.80 4.42 -18.93
CA GLU A 5 -27.41 5.62 -18.35
C GLU A 5 -26.80 5.96 -17.00
N ILE A 6 -26.55 4.97 -16.15
CA ILE A 6 -25.89 5.22 -14.85
C ILE A 6 -24.46 5.69 -15.07
N ALA A 7 -23.71 5.03 -15.93
CA ALA A 7 -22.33 5.40 -16.21
C ALA A 7 -22.21 6.83 -16.77
N THR A 8 -23.13 7.25 -17.67
CA THR A 8 -23.08 8.58 -18.26
C THR A 8 -23.61 9.67 -17.36
N ASN A 9 -24.66 9.43 -16.58
CA ASN A 9 -25.27 10.44 -15.73
C ASN A 9 -24.49 10.67 -14.42
N TYR A 10 -23.80 9.64 -13.93
CA TYR A 10 -23.09 9.67 -12.63
C TYR A 10 -21.57 9.54 -12.77
N TYR A 11 -20.99 9.72 -13.97
CA TYR A 11 -19.53 9.54 -14.19
C TYR A 11 -18.66 10.39 -13.25
N GLN A 12 -19.15 11.58 -12.84
CA GLN A 12 -18.41 12.47 -11.95
C GLN A 12 -18.17 11.85 -10.57
N TYR A 13 -19.14 11.11 -10.04
CA TYR A 13 -18.98 10.38 -8.77
C TYR A 13 -17.92 9.31 -8.87
N PHE A 14 -17.97 8.49 -9.93
CA PHE A 14 -16.97 7.45 -10.16
C PHE A 14 -15.57 8.04 -10.39
N LEU A 15 -15.47 9.15 -11.13
CA LEU A 15 -14.18 9.81 -11.38
C LEU A 15 -13.60 10.42 -10.10
N ARG A 16 -14.43 11.12 -9.31
CA ARG A 16 -14.03 11.68 -8.01
C ARG A 16 -13.55 10.57 -7.07
N GLY A 17 -14.34 9.51 -6.93
CA GLY A 17 -13.99 8.38 -6.10
C GLY A 17 -12.70 7.69 -6.54
N THR A 18 -12.52 7.48 -7.83
CA THR A 18 -11.28 6.91 -8.40
C THR A 18 -10.05 7.76 -8.05
N ARG A 19 -10.16 9.09 -8.19
CA ARG A 19 -9.08 10.01 -7.81
C ARG A 19 -8.71 9.89 -6.34
N THR A 20 -9.70 9.88 -5.44
CA THR A 20 -9.48 9.74 -4.00
C THR A 20 -8.83 8.39 -3.67
N THR A 21 -9.33 7.29 -4.27
CA THR A 21 -8.74 5.95 -4.14
C THR A 21 -7.26 5.95 -4.49
N ILE A 22 -6.87 6.50 -5.65
CA ILE A 22 -5.48 6.54 -6.10
C ILE A 22 -4.62 7.39 -5.16
N LEU A 23 -5.09 8.59 -4.77
CA LEU A 23 -4.35 9.49 -3.90
C LEU A 23 -4.08 8.87 -2.52
N ILE A 24 -5.11 8.32 -1.88
CA ILE A 24 -4.97 7.69 -0.57
C ILE A 24 -4.06 6.47 -0.66
N SER A 25 -4.21 5.62 -1.67
CA SER A 25 -3.34 4.46 -1.88
C SER A 25 -1.88 4.86 -2.05
N LEU A 26 -1.61 5.92 -2.82
CA LEU A 26 -0.25 6.42 -3.04
C LEU A 26 0.39 6.93 -1.76
N LEU A 27 -0.34 7.77 -1.01
CA LEU A 27 0.13 8.30 0.28
C LEU A 27 0.35 7.19 1.29
N THR A 28 -0.58 6.24 1.37
CA THR A 28 -0.49 5.08 2.24
C THR A 28 0.76 4.25 1.97
N VAL A 29 1.01 3.87 0.72
CA VAL A 29 2.18 3.04 0.38
C VAL A 29 3.47 3.83 0.54
N PHE A 30 3.47 5.12 0.25
CA PHE A 30 4.63 5.98 0.50
C PHE A 30 4.99 6.04 2.00
N CYS A 31 4.04 6.40 2.86
CA CYS A 31 4.24 6.43 4.32
C CYS A 31 4.52 5.02 4.88
N GLY A 32 3.77 4.02 4.41
CA GLY A 32 3.96 2.62 4.76
C GLY A 32 5.34 2.08 4.37
N SER A 33 5.89 2.53 3.24
CA SER A 33 7.24 2.16 2.81
C SER A 33 8.32 2.74 3.74
N ILE A 34 8.17 3.98 4.17
CA ILE A 34 9.10 4.61 5.13
C ILE A 34 9.07 3.85 6.46
N LEU A 35 7.87 3.62 7.02
CA LEU A 35 7.71 2.86 8.27
C LEU A 35 8.18 1.41 8.09
N GLY A 36 7.86 0.78 6.98
CA GLY A 36 8.25 -0.59 6.66
C GLY A 36 9.78 -0.76 6.55
N CYS A 37 10.49 0.22 5.98
CA CYS A 37 11.94 0.24 6.02
C CYS A 37 12.48 0.24 7.45
N LEU A 38 11.94 1.08 8.33
CA LEU A 38 12.36 1.14 9.74
C LEU A 38 12.12 -0.22 10.43
N ILE A 39 10.93 -0.79 10.26
CA ILE A 39 10.59 -2.11 10.83
C ILE A 39 11.48 -3.22 10.25
N ALA A 40 11.80 -3.18 8.95
CA ALA A 40 12.71 -4.12 8.32
C ALA A 40 14.12 -4.06 8.91
N PHE A 41 14.66 -2.84 9.13
CA PHE A 41 15.96 -2.67 9.79
C PHE A 41 15.95 -3.20 11.21
N MET A 42 14.88 -2.98 11.98
CA MET A 42 14.71 -3.56 13.30
C MET A 42 14.66 -5.09 13.24
N ARG A 43 13.93 -5.65 12.26
CA ARG A 43 13.79 -7.10 12.05
C ARG A 43 15.08 -7.80 11.65
N LEU A 44 15.97 -7.09 10.95
CA LEU A 44 17.30 -7.60 10.52
C LEU A 44 18.40 -7.30 11.53
N SER A 45 18.08 -6.61 12.63
CA SER A 45 19.05 -6.25 13.67
C SER A 45 19.56 -7.49 14.41
N LYS A 46 20.86 -7.47 14.79
CA LYS A 46 21.45 -8.46 15.69
C LYS A 46 21.03 -8.26 17.15
N PHE A 47 20.46 -7.10 17.49
CA PHE A 47 19.96 -6.80 18.83
C PHE A 47 18.59 -7.46 19.03
N LYS A 48 18.57 -8.56 19.76
CA LYS A 48 17.41 -9.45 19.95
C LYS A 48 16.11 -8.77 20.41
N PRO A 49 16.11 -7.76 21.33
CA PRO A 49 14.88 -7.05 21.69
C PRO A 49 14.24 -6.33 20.50
N LEU A 50 15.05 -5.70 19.64
CA LEU A 50 14.59 -4.98 18.48
C LEU A 50 13.99 -5.92 17.41
N GLU A 51 14.71 -7.03 17.14
CA GLU A 51 14.23 -8.09 16.25
C GLU A 51 12.88 -8.65 16.73
N LYS A 52 12.79 -8.97 18.04
CA LYS A 52 11.57 -9.52 18.65
C LYS A 52 10.40 -8.55 18.57
N PHE A 53 10.63 -7.27 18.87
CA PHE A 53 9.61 -6.23 18.74
C PHE A 53 9.06 -6.15 17.29
N ALA A 54 9.96 -6.05 16.31
CA ALA A 54 9.57 -6.00 14.90
C ALA A 54 8.81 -7.26 14.47
N SER A 55 9.23 -8.45 14.97
CA SER A 55 8.55 -9.72 14.71
C SER A 55 7.12 -9.72 15.26
N ILE A 56 6.93 -9.30 16.50
CA ILE A 56 5.62 -9.23 17.14
C ILE A 56 4.74 -8.22 16.38
N TYR A 57 5.26 -7.03 16.07
CA TYR A 57 4.55 -6.02 15.30
C TYR A 57 4.03 -6.58 13.97
N ILE A 58 4.91 -7.18 13.17
CA ILE A 58 4.53 -7.77 11.88
C ILE A 58 3.47 -8.86 12.06
N THR A 59 3.65 -9.72 13.06
CA THR A 59 2.70 -10.82 13.34
C THR A 59 1.32 -10.29 13.73
N VAL A 60 1.24 -9.29 14.60
CA VAL A 60 -0.02 -8.68 15.05
C VAL A 60 -0.73 -7.98 13.91
N ILE A 61 0.00 -7.12 13.17
CA ILE A 61 -0.61 -6.32 12.10
C ILE A 61 -1.10 -7.23 10.96
N ARG A 62 -0.32 -8.22 10.54
CA ARG A 62 -0.73 -9.15 9.47
C ARG A 62 -1.71 -10.23 9.95
N GLY A 63 -1.83 -10.44 11.24
CA GLY A 63 -2.72 -11.42 11.85
C GLY A 63 -4.10 -10.85 12.27
N THR A 64 -4.33 -9.56 12.10
CA THR A 64 -5.60 -8.91 12.47
C THR A 64 -6.29 -8.29 11.24
N PRO A 65 -7.64 -8.27 11.19
CA PRO A 65 -8.36 -7.68 10.07
C PRO A 65 -8.10 -6.18 9.93
N MET A 66 -7.85 -5.72 8.71
CA MET A 66 -7.57 -4.32 8.40
C MET A 66 -8.71 -3.37 8.84
N LEU A 67 -9.97 -3.80 8.72
CA LEU A 67 -11.12 -3.00 9.18
C LEU A 67 -11.07 -2.74 10.69
N VAL A 68 -10.65 -3.73 11.48
CA VAL A 68 -10.49 -3.58 12.93
C VAL A 68 -9.38 -2.58 13.24
N GLN A 69 -8.25 -2.67 12.55
CA GLN A 69 -7.14 -1.73 12.68
C GLN A 69 -7.56 -0.30 12.34
N LEU A 70 -8.33 -0.14 11.26
CA LEU A 70 -8.87 1.15 10.82
C LEU A 70 -9.73 1.81 11.91
N TYR A 71 -10.67 1.07 12.52
CA TYR A 71 -11.49 1.59 13.60
C TYR A 71 -10.70 1.86 14.87
N ILE A 72 -9.73 1.01 15.23
CA ILE A 72 -8.88 1.25 16.40
C ILE A 72 -8.14 2.58 16.25
N VAL A 73 -7.51 2.81 15.10
CA VAL A 73 -6.77 4.05 14.85
C VAL A 73 -7.71 5.25 14.82
N TYR A 74 -8.84 5.14 14.13
CA TYR A 74 -9.81 6.22 14.03
C TYR A 74 -10.30 6.69 15.44
N TYR A 75 -10.77 5.77 16.27
CA TYR A 75 -11.26 6.12 17.60
C TYR A 75 -10.17 6.55 18.58
N GLN A 76 -8.91 6.14 18.36
CA GLN A 76 -7.80 6.64 19.18
C GLN A 76 -7.36 8.04 18.79
N LEU A 77 -7.51 8.44 17.53
CA LEU A 77 -7.17 9.78 17.08
C LEU A 77 -8.16 10.84 17.57
N ASP A 78 -9.40 10.48 17.91
CA ASP A 78 -10.37 11.40 18.53
C ASP A 78 -9.86 12.06 19.83
N PHE A 79 -8.86 11.44 20.48
CA PHE A 79 -8.20 12.01 21.67
C PHE A 79 -7.07 13.00 21.38
N ILE A 80 -6.72 13.17 20.11
CA ILE A 80 -5.61 14.04 19.68
C ILE A 80 -6.18 15.22 18.91
N SER A 81 -5.93 16.46 19.37
CA SER A 81 -6.27 17.67 18.61
C SER A 81 -5.43 17.74 17.34
N TYR A 82 -6.06 17.68 16.18
CA TYR A 82 -5.41 17.82 14.88
C TYR A 82 -6.17 18.80 13.97
N PRO A 83 -5.56 19.27 12.87
CA PRO A 83 -6.19 20.25 11.99
C PRO A 83 -7.51 19.76 11.44
N THR A 84 -8.60 20.50 11.68
CA THR A 84 -9.88 20.29 11.07
C THR A 84 -9.95 21.03 9.75
N GLY A 85 -10.62 20.47 8.75
CA GLY A 85 -10.81 21.09 7.44
C GLY A 85 -11.06 20.04 6.36
N THR A 86 -11.18 20.51 5.13
CA THR A 86 -11.31 19.65 3.96
C THR A 86 -10.14 19.86 3.00
N LEU A 87 -9.59 18.77 2.49
CA LEU A 87 -8.58 18.80 1.44
C LEU A 87 -9.10 17.98 0.25
N PHE A 88 -9.24 18.60 -0.91
CA PHE A 88 -9.82 17.98 -2.12
C PHE A 88 -11.23 17.37 -1.88
N ASP A 89 -12.09 18.09 -1.15
CA ASP A 89 -13.43 17.64 -0.74
C ASP A 89 -13.45 16.39 0.19
N VAL A 90 -12.32 16.04 0.78
CA VAL A 90 -12.21 14.97 1.76
C VAL A 90 -12.00 15.58 3.14
N ASP A 91 -12.72 15.09 4.13
CA ASP A 91 -12.53 15.44 5.54
C ASP A 91 -11.11 15.06 5.95
N LEU A 92 -10.32 16.07 6.34
CA LEU A 92 -8.89 15.90 6.63
C LEU A 92 -8.65 14.98 7.82
N GLU A 93 -9.51 15.07 8.83
CA GLU A 93 -9.46 14.26 10.04
C GLU A 93 -9.57 12.77 9.70
N ARG A 94 -10.65 12.42 9.00
CA ARG A 94 -10.92 11.03 8.59
C ARG A 94 -9.87 10.53 7.61
N ALA A 95 -9.43 11.40 6.69
CA ALA A 95 -8.37 11.05 5.73
C ALA A 95 -7.05 10.73 6.44
N LEU A 96 -6.65 11.53 7.43
CA LEU A 96 -5.44 11.27 8.22
C LEU A 96 -5.54 9.96 9.00
N ALA A 97 -6.68 9.70 9.66
CA ALA A 97 -6.91 8.43 10.35
C ALA A 97 -6.76 7.24 9.41
N CYS A 98 -7.35 7.33 8.20
CA CYS A 98 -7.23 6.29 7.19
C CYS A 98 -5.79 6.12 6.71
N ILE A 99 -5.11 7.20 6.35
CA ILE A 99 -3.72 7.12 5.88
C ILE A 99 -2.82 6.51 6.95
N ILE A 100 -2.98 6.90 8.21
CA ILE A 100 -2.21 6.34 9.33
C ILE A 100 -2.49 4.84 9.49
N ALA A 101 -3.76 4.43 9.58
CA ALA A 101 -4.13 3.03 9.77
C ALA A 101 -3.63 2.15 8.63
N LEU A 102 -3.88 2.58 7.39
CA LEU A 102 -3.45 1.87 6.19
C LEU A 102 -1.92 1.83 6.06
N SER A 103 -1.22 2.92 6.46
CA SER A 103 0.25 2.95 6.44
C SER A 103 0.87 2.03 7.49
N ILE A 104 0.26 1.92 8.67
CA ILE A 104 0.66 0.94 9.69
C ILE A 104 0.51 -0.47 9.14
N ASN A 105 -0.62 -0.77 8.50
CA ASN A 105 -0.86 -2.06 7.87
C ASN A 105 0.15 -2.34 6.76
N SER A 106 0.26 -1.47 5.77
CA SER A 106 1.18 -1.61 4.63
C SER A 106 2.65 -1.71 5.10
N SER A 107 3.03 -1.03 6.19
CA SER A 107 4.41 -1.10 6.70
C SER A 107 4.83 -2.51 7.12
N ALA A 108 3.93 -3.32 7.65
CA ALA A 108 4.20 -4.71 8.02
C ALA A 108 4.43 -5.58 6.78
N TYR A 109 3.69 -5.35 5.69
CA TYR A 109 3.90 -6.03 4.42
C TYR A 109 5.20 -5.58 3.75
N VAL A 110 5.47 -4.27 3.71
CA VAL A 110 6.71 -3.73 3.15
C VAL A 110 7.94 -4.21 3.93
N ALA A 111 7.88 -4.29 5.25
CA ALA A 111 8.97 -4.82 6.05
C ALA A 111 9.31 -6.27 5.67
N GLU A 112 8.29 -7.07 5.41
CA GLU A 112 8.46 -8.47 4.99
C GLU A 112 8.93 -8.57 3.52
N ILE A 113 8.46 -7.69 2.64
CA ILE A 113 8.96 -7.56 1.26
C ILE A 113 10.46 -7.25 1.27
N ILE A 114 10.90 -6.29 2.08
CA ILE A 114 12.32 -5.93 2.20
C ILE A 114 13.14 -7.11 2.72
N ARG A 115 12.68 -7.76 3.79
CA ARG A 115 13.34 -8.96 4.34
C ARG A 115 13.47 -10.06 3.29
N ALA A 116 12.38 -10.38 2.60
CA ALA A 116 12.35 -11.41 1.56
C ALA A 116 13.24 -11.05 0.37
N GLY A 117 13.23 -9.78 -0.07
CA GLY A 117 14.06 -9.30 -1.18
C GLY A 117 15.55 -9.36 -0.89
N ILE A 118 15.97 -9.10 0.36
CA ILE A 118 17.36 -9.26 0.78
C ILE A 118 17.74 -10.77 0.85
N GLN A 119 16.85 -11.60 1.36
CA GLN A 119 17.08 -13.04 1.47
C GLN A 119 17.04 -13.77 0.13
N ALA A 120 16.44 -13.19 -0.89
CA ALA A 120 16.40 -13.73 -2.25
C ALA A 120 17.74 -13.58 -3.00
N VAL A 121 18.65 -12.74 -2.50
CA VAL A 121 19.99 -12.63 -3.07
C VAL A 121 20.78 -13.88 -2.70
N ASP A 122 21.45 -14.48 -3.68
CA ASP A 122 22.25 -15.68 -3.48
C ASP A 122 23.32 -15.47 -2.41
N LYS A 123 23.45 -16.42 -1.49
CA LYS A 123 24.41 -16.35 -0.37
C LYS A 123 25.87 -16.31 -0.85
N GLY A 124 26.15 -16.91 -1.98
CA GLY A 124 27.47 -16.89 -2.62
C GLY A 124 27.92 -15.45 -2.99
N GLN A 125 26.98 -14.52 -3.21
CA GLN A 125 27.32 -13.11 -3.44
C GLN A 125 27.95 -12.49 -2.18
N MET A 126 27.39 -12.78 -1.01
CA MET A 126 27.94 -12.34 0.27
C MET A 126 29.28 -13.02 0.55
N GLU A 127 29.37 -14.32 0.34
CA GLU A 127 30.58 -15.13 0.58
C GLU A 127 31.69 -14.72 -0.34
N GLY A 128 31.42 -14.54 -1.65
CA GLY A 128 32.39 -14.08 -2.63
C GLY A 128 32.96 -12.68 -2.31
N ALA A 129 32.06 -11.73 -1.96
CA ALA A 129 32.47 -10.40 -1.54
C ALA A 129 33.37 -10.44 -0.29
N ARG A 130 33.03 -11.30 0.68
CA ARG A 130 33.86 -11.51 1.88
C ARG A 130 35.22 -12.13 1.57
N SER A 131 35.29 -13.06 0.63
CA SER A 131 36.52 -13.67 0.16
C SER A 131 37.46 -12.67 -0.55
N CYS A 132 36.89 -11.64 -1.18
CA CYS A 132 37.61 -10.50 -1.74
C CYS A 132 38.05 -9.45 -0.69
N GLY A 133 37.91 -9.74 0.62
CA GLY A 133 38.38 -8.86 1.70
C GLY A 133 37.36 -7.80 2.15
N MET A 134 36.14 -7.78 1.63
CA MET A 134 35.11 -6.84 2.09
C MET A 134 34.64 -7.18 3.50
N THR A 135 34.37 -6.16 4.32
CA THR A 135 33.65 -6.35 5.59
C THR A 135 32.18 -6.71 5.32
N ASN A 136 31.47 -7.26 6.31
CA ASN A 136 30.03 -7.57 6.17
C ASN A 136 29.21 -6.34 5.75
N ALA A 137 29.53 -5.17 6.29
CA ALA A 137 28.83 -3.93 5.95
C ALA A 137 29.11 -3.49 4.49
N GLN A 138 30.36 -3.63 4.03
CA GLN A 138 30.72 -3.33 2.65
C GLN A 138 30.06 -4.32 1.68
N ALA A 139 30.15 -5.62 1.93
CA ALA A 139 29.51 -6.66 1.13
C ALA A 139 27.97 -6.44 1.06
N MET A 140 27.32 -6.14 2.20
CA MET A 140 25.90 -5.80 2.23
C MET A 140 25.61 -4.58 1.38
N ARG A 141 26.35 -3.46 1.54
CA ARG A 141 26.07 -2.20 0.87
C ARG A 141 26.36 -2.23 -0.62
N TYR A 142 27.47 -2.83 -1.04
CA TYR A 142 27.96 -2.71 -2.41
C TYR A 142 27.60 -3.91 -3.29
N VAL A 143 27.28 -5.06 -2.72
CA VAL A 143 26.98 -6.29 -3.47
C VAL A 143 25.54 -6.75 -3.27
N VAL A 144 25.11 -6.94 -2.02
CA VAL A 144 23.78 -7.51 -1.72
C VAL A 144 22.65 -6.50 -1.92
N MET A 145 22.78 -5.28 -1.35
CA MET A 145 21.70 -4.29 -1.40
C MET A 145 21.34 -3.83 -2.82
N PRO A 146 22.29 -3.57 -3.75
CA PRO A 146 21.93 -3.24 -5.12
C PRO A 146 21.10 -4.31 -5.82
N GLN A 147 21.37 -5.59 -5.54
CA GLN A 147 20.61 -6.72 -6.07
C GLN A 147 19.25 -6.84 -5.36
N ALA A 148 19.24 -6.73 -4.03
CA ALA A 148 18.01 -6.80 -3.23
C ALA A 148 17.00 -5.72 -3.63
N VAL A 149 17.44 -4.48 -3.88
CA VAL A 149 16.56 -3.37 -4.30
C VAL A 149 15.80 -3.70 -5.58
N LYS A 150 16.44 -4.39 -6.53
CA LYS A 150 15.78 -4.81 -7.78
C LYS A 150 14.65 -5.82 -7.53
N ASN A 151 14.73 -6.63 -6.47
CA ASN A 151 13.67 -7.55 -6.06
C ASN A 151 12.59 -6.81 -5.24
N ILE A 152 13.00 -5.85 -4.41
CA ILE A 152 12.13 -5.12 -3.48
C ILE A 152 11.21 -4.14 -4.23
N LEU A 153 11.76 -3.34 -5.17
CA LEU A 153 11.00 -2.28 -5.84
C LEU A 153 9.77 -2.79 -6.61
N PRO A 154 9.83 -3.86 -7.42
CA PRO A 154 8.64 -4.41 -8.06
C PRO A 154 7.61 -4.92 -7.04
N ALA A 155 8.08 -5.53 -5.94
CA ALA A 155 7.19 -6.03 -4.90
C ALA A 155 6.46 -4.91 -4.14
N ILE A 156 7.13 -3.76 -3.87
CA ILE A 156 6.48 -2.55 -3.34
C ILE A 156 5.47 -1.98 -4.36
N GLY A 157 5.80 -2.02 -5.65
CA GLY A 157 4.85 -1.64 -6.69
C GLY A 157 3.60 -2.54 -6.70
N ASN A 158 3.75 -3.85 -6.49
CA ASN A 158 2.61 -4.77 -6.33
C ASN A 158 1.80 -4.48 -5.06
N GLU A 159 2.44 -4.07 -3.97
CA GLU A 159 1.77 -3.60 -2.76
C GLU A 159 0.88 -2.38 -3.06
N PHE A 160 1.37 -1.42 -3.88
CA PHE A 160 0.55 -0.29 -4.30
C PHE A 160 -0.70 -0.73 -5.10
N VAL A 161 -0.54 -1.66 -6.05
CA VAL A 161 -1.67 -2.20 -6.82
C VAL A 161 -2.69 -2.91 -5.91
N THR A 162 -2.22 -3.61 -4.89
CA THR A 162 -3.07 -4.26 -3.89
C THR A 162 -3.79 -3.21 -3.04
N MET A 163 -3.08 -2.19 -2.56
CA MET A 163 -3.62 -1.12 -1.74
C MET A 163 -4.75 -0.36 -2.44
N VAL A 164 -4.69 -0.15 -3.76
CA VAL A 164 -5.79 0.46 -4.54
C VAL A 164 -7.13 -0.27 -4.36
N LYS A 165 -7.11 -1.58 -4.17
CA LYS A 165 -8.33 -2.36 -3.90
C LYS A 165 -8.70 -2.33 -2.41
N GLU A 166 -7.71 -2.40 -1.55
CA GLU A 166 -7.90 -2.45 -0.11
C GLU A 166 -8.39 -1.13 0.47
N THR A 167 -8.08 0.01 -0.17
CA THR A 167 -8.65 1.32 0.21
C THR A 167 -10.17 1.36 0.16
N SER A 168 -10.85 0.45 -0.54
CA SER A 168 -12.31 0.36 -0.53
C SER A 168 -12.93 0.25 0.87
N ILE A 169 -12.14 -0.15 1.86
CA ILE A 169 -12.56 -0.25 3.26
C ILE A 169 -12.81 1.12 3.92
N ILE A 170 -12.20 2.21 3.39
CA ILE A 170 -12.32 3.55 3.99
C ILE A 170 -13.72 4.16 3.81
N GLN A 171 -14.55 3.59 2.93
CA GLN A 171 -15.96 3.96 2.81
C GLN A 171 -16.71 3.91 4.15
N TYR A 172 -16.32 3.00 5.04
CA TYR A 172 -16.93 2.84 6.36
C TYR A 172 -16.65 4.02 7.31
N LEU A 173 -15.65 4.83 7.03
CA LEU A 173 -15.39 6.10 7.72
C LEU A 173 -15.95 7.32 6.96
N GLY A 174 -16.73 7.08 5.90
CA GLY A 174 -17.36 8.15 5.12
C GLY A 174 -16.41 8.92 4.20
N ILE A 175 -15.28 8.35 3.85
CA ILE A 175 -14.34 8.95 2.89
C ILE A 175 -14.80 8.65 1.47
N GLY A 176 -14.86 9.71 0.66
CA GLY A 176 -15.35 9.68 -0.72
C GLY A 176 -14.44 8.94 -1.71
N ASP A 177 -14.06 7.71 -1.42
CA ASP A 177 -13.39 6.80 -2.35
C ASP A 177 -14.35 6.27 -3.43
N LEU A 178 -13.89 5.38 -4.28
CA LEU A 178 -14.71 4.81 -5.35
C LEU A 178 -15.92 4.05 -4.81
N MET A 179 -15.76 3.27 -3.72
CA MET A 179 -16.85 2.50 -3.14
C MET A 179 -17.87 3.36 -2.39
N TYR A 180 -17.44 4.40 -1.69
CA TYR A 180 -18.31 5.36 -1.06
C TYR A 180 -19.17 6.10 -2.10
N ASN A 181 -18.55 6.62 -3.16
CA ASN A 181 -19.25 7.30 -4.25
C ASN A 181 -20.19 6.34 -5.00
N ASN A 182 -19.80 5.07 -5.17
CA ASN A 182 -20.71 4.03 -5.67
C ASN A 182 -21.95 3.90 -4.80
N GLY A 183 -21.79 3.90 -3.46
CA GLY A 183 -22.90 3.86 -2.52
C GLY A 183 -23.88 5.03 -2.69
N ILE A 184 -23.38 6.25 -2.95
CA ILE A 184 -24.22 7.43 -3.27
C ILE A 184 -25.04 7.18 -4.53
N VAL A 185 -24.40 6.65 -5.60
CA VAL A 185 -25.10 6.36 -6.86
C VAL A 185 -26.14 5.26 -6.68
N VAL A 186 -25.83 4.21 -5.91
CA VAL A 186 -26.78 3.13 -5.57
C VAL A 186 -28.00 3.70 -4.87
N THR A 187 -27.80 4.56 -3.88
CA THR A 187 -28.90 5.19 -3.14
C THR A 187 -29.75 6.09 -4.03
N SER A 188 -29.11 6.83 -4.96
CA SER A 188 -29.82 7.74 -5.87
C SER A 188 -30.61 7.01 -6.97
N THR A 189 -30.14 5.84 -7.40
CA THR A 189 -30.75 5.09 -8.52
C THR A 189 -31.63 3.93 -8.09
N TYR A 190 -31.54 3.51 -6.82
CA TYR A 190 -32.17 2.29 -6.30
C TYR A 190 -31.84 1.03 -7.12
N ASN A 191 -30.72 1.03 -7.84
CA ASN A 191 -30.31 -0.04 -8.73
C ASN A 191 -28.85 -0.46 -8.45
N PRO A 192 -28.60 -1.33 -7.44
CA PRO A 192 -27.25 -1.62 -6.97
C PRO A 192 -26.40 -2.37 -7.98
N LEU A 193 -26.97 -3.36 -8.68
CA LEU A 193 -26.19 -4.30 -9.49
C LEU A 193 -25.39 -3.63 -10.62
N PRO A 194 -25.99 -2.75 -11.46
CA PRO A 194 -25.22 -2.01 -12.47
C PRO A 194 -24.13 -1.10 -11.87
N CYS A 195 -24.38 -0.47 -10.70
CA CYS A 195 -23.42 0.38 -10.04
C CYS A 195 -22.17 -0.41 -9.60
N TYR A 196 -22.37 -1.59 -9.02
CA TYR A 196 -21.25 -2.46 -8.63
C TYR A 196 -20.49 -3.01 -9.85
N TYR A 197 -21.17 -3.30 -10.98
CA TYR A 197 -20.47 -3.67 -12.20
C TYR A 197 -19.59 -2.53 -12.73
N ILE A 198 -20.06 -1.28 -12.72
CA ILE A 198 -19.25 -0.11 -13.11
C ILE A 198 -18.02 0.00 -12.22
N SER A 199 -18.18 -0.08 -10.90
CA SER A 199 -17.05 -0.03 -9.95
C SER A 199 -16.08 -1.17 -10.16
N ALA A 200 -16.56 -2.40 -10.38
CA ALA A 200 -15.71 -3.55 -10.67
C ALA A 200 -14.89 -3.36 -11.94
N ILE A 201 -15.50 -2.81 -13.01
CA ILE A 201 -14.79 -2.51 -14.26
C ILE A 201 -13.72 -1.44 -14.03
N ILE A 202 -14.01 -0.40 -13.24
CA ILE A 202 -13.05 0.66 -12.92
C ILE A 202 -11.87 0.09 -12.13
N TYR A 203 -12.11 -0.70 -11.07
CA TYR A 203 -11.04 -1.37 -10.31
C TYR A 203 -10.20 -2.30 -11.18
N LEU A 204 -10.86 -3.06 -12.07
CA LEU A 204 -10.16 -3.95 -13.00
C LEU A 204 -9.28 -3.15 -13.98
N ALA A 205 -9.80 -2.06 -14.54
CA ALA A 205 -9.06 -1.18 -15.44
C ALA A 205 -7.84 -0.57 -14.73
N LEU A 206 -8.00 -0.06 -13.49
CA LEU A 206 -6.90 0.46 -12.68
C LEU A 206 -5.84 -0.62 -12.44
N ASN A 207 -6.27 -1.82 -12.06
CA ASN A 207 -5.36 -2.95 -11.79
C ASN A 207 -4.54 -3.33 -13.04
N ILE A 208 -5.19 -3.41 -14.20
CA ILE A 208 -4.53 -3.72 -15.47
C ILE A 208 -3.55 -2.61 -15.87
N ILE A 209 -3.94 -1.34 -15.77
CA ILE A 209 -3.10 -0.20 -16.15
C ILE A 209 -1.87 -0.13 -15.24
N LEU A 210 -2.07 -0.18 -13.93
CA LEU A 210 -0.99 -0.11 -12.94
C LEU A 210 -0.09 -1.35 -13.03
N GLY A 211 -0.65 -2.54 -13.16
CA GLY A 211 0.10 -3.78 -13.32
C GLY A 211 0.96 -3.80 -14.60
N LYS A 212 0.43 -3.32 -15.73
CA LYS A 212 1.23 -3.17 -16.96
C LYS A 212 2.36 -2.18 -16.78
N GLY A 213 2.10 -1.03 -16.14
CA GLY A 213 3.14 -0.05 -15.82
C GLY A 213 4.25 -0.65 -14.97
N LEU A 214 3.87 -1.44 -13.96
CA LEU A 214 4.80 -2.13 -13.09
C LEU A 214 5.64 -3.18 -13.82
N ASN A 215 5.04 -3.99 -14.70
CA ASN A 215 5.77 -4.98 -15.51
C ASN A 215 6.80 -4.33 -16.44
N ILE A 216 6.48 -3.16 -17.01
CA ILE A 216 7.43 -2.39 -17.84
C ILE A 216 8.59 -1.89 -16.96
N PHE A 217 8.30 -1.38 -15.77
CA PHE A 217 9.31 -0.92 -14.81
C PHE A 217 10.24 -2.07 -14.37
N GLU A 218 9.67 -3.22 -13.99
CA GLU A 218 10.43 -4.42 -13.65
C GLU A 218 11.33 -4.89 -14.81
N GLY A 219 10.80 -4.91 -16.02
CA GLY A 219 11.57 -5.28 -17.20
C GLY A 219 12.77 -4.35 -17.47
N ARG A 220 12.67 -3.06 -17.13
CA ARG A 220 13.79 -2.11 -17.21
C ARG A 220 14.85 -2.37 -16.13
N LEU A 221 14.43 -2.66 -14.90
CA LEU A 221 15.34 -2.99 -13.80
C LEU A 221 16.18 -4.24 -14.10
N ARG A 222 15.56 -5.28 -14.66
CA ARG A 222 16.25 -6.53 -15.03
C ARG A 222 17.22 -6.38 -16.21
N LYS A 223 16.95 -5.49 -17.16
CA LYS A 223 17.88 -5.21 -18.27
C LYS A 223 19.20 -4.57 -17.83
N SER A 224 19.23 -3.95 -16.67
CA SER A 224 20.46 -3.38 -16.08
C SER A 224 21.41 -4.46 -15.49
N GLU A 225 21.13 -5.75 -15.69
CA GLU A 225 21.98 -6.88 -15.25
C GLU A 225 22.85 -7.46 -16.37
N ARG A 226 22.63 -7.02 -17.62
CA ARG A 226 23.44 -7.35 -18.78
C ARG A 226 24.38 -6.20 -19.12
#